data_8c74bb78d80cef1b2588009477279788
#
_entry.id   8c74bb78d80cef1b2588009477279788
#
_cell.length_a   1.000
_cell.length_b   1.000
_cell.length_c   1.000
_cell.angle_alpha   90.00
_cell.angle_beta   90.00
_cell.angle_gamma   90.00
#
_symmetry.space_group_name_H-M   'P 1'
#
loop_
_entity.id
_entity.type
_entity.pdbx_description
1 polymer ?
#
loop_
_entity_poly.entity_id
_entity_poly.type
_entity_poly.pdbx_seq_one_letter_code
_entity_poly.pdbx_strand_id
1 'polypeptide(L)'
;MIVPKRVKHRKQFRGSMAGKAMRGNTITHGEYGIVAMEPCWIRSNQIEAARIAMTRHVKRGGKIWIKIFPDKPVTAKPAETRMGSGKGTLEYWVAVVKPGRVLFEISGVQEDVAREALRLATHKLPCKCKVVSRADLEGGVSNEN
;
A
#
# COMPACT_ATOMS: atom_id res chain seq x y z
N MET A 1 12.72 -8.09 -0.75
CA MET A 1 11.39 -7.80 -0.16
C MET A 1 11.50 -6.60 0.77
N ILE A 2 10.48 -5.75 0.80
CA ILE A 2 10.51 -4.54 1.62
C ILE A 2 10.17 -4.89 3.04
N VAL A 3 11.14 -4.75 3.95
CA VAL A 3 10.91 -5.04 5.36
C VAL A 3 11.73 -4.07 6.20
N PRO A 4 11.35 -3.84 7.47
CA PRO A 4 12.14 -2.96 8.34
C PRO A 4 13.51 -3.58 8.65
N LYS A 5 14.54 -2.75 8.65
CA LYS A 5 15.87 -3.22 8.98
C LYS A 5 16.03 -3.39 10.49
N ARG A 6 15.35 -2.57 11.27
CA ARG A 6 15.40 -2.65 12.72
C ARG A 6 14.03 -2.50 13.28
N VAL A 7 13.68 -3.28 14.30
CA VAL A 7 12.40 -3.14 14.96
C VAL A 7 12.63 -3.23 16.46
N LYS A 8 11.90 -2.38 17.19
CA LYS A 8 11.96 -2.39 18.61
C LYS A 8 11.23 -3.60 19.15
N HIS A 9 10.10 -3.96 18.55
CA HIS A 9 9.35 -5.14 18.94
C HIS A 9 9.01 -5.92 17.68
N ARG A 10 9.42 -7.18 17.64
CA ARG A 10 9.14 -8.01 16.47
C ARG A 10 7.69 -8.42 16.38
N LYS A 11 6.97 -8.46 17.49
CA LYS A 11 5.57 -8.86 17.51
C LYS A 11 4.75 -7.74 18.11
N GLN A 12 3.58 -7.50 17.56
CA GLN A 12 2.72 -6.43 17.99
C GLN A 12 1.28 -6.90 18.01
N PHE A 13 0.42 -6.15 18.70
CA PHE A 13 -1.00 -6.45 18.72
C PHE A 13 -1.61 -6.06 17.37
N ARG A 14 -2.76 -6.66 17.09
CA ARG A 14 -3.40 -6.42 15.80
C ARG A 14 -3.76 -4.96 15.55
N GLY A 15 -4.26 -4.27 16.53
CA GLY A 15 -4.63 -2.87 16.38
C GLY A 15 -5.98 -2.69 15.70
N SER A 16 -6.36 -1.44 15.50
CA SER A 16 -7.63 -1.08 14.91
C SER A 16 -7.43 -0.55 13.49
N MET A 17 -8.36 -0.86 12.60
CA MET A 17 -8.33 -0.34 11.24
C MET A 17 -9.46 0.65 11.01
N ALA A 18 -10.09 1.15 12.07
CA ALA A 18 -11.20 2.08 11.92
C ALA A 18 -10.70 3.46 11.49
N GLY A 19 -11.56 4.21 10.85
CA GLY A 19 -11.29 5.60 10.47
C GLY A 19 -10.72 5.74 9.08
N LYS A 20 -10.45 6.98 8.70
CA LYS A 20 -9.88 7.31 7.41
C LYS A 20 -8.45 7.78 7.60
N ALA A 21 -7.68 7.78 6.54
CA ALA A 21 -6.31 8.23 6.61
C ALA A 21 -6.26 9.73 6.86
N MET A 22 -5.52 10.12 7.90
CA MET A 22 -5.34 11.53 8.23
C MET A 22 -4.01 12.02 7.67
N ARG A 23 -3.11 11.13 7.35
CA ARG A 23 -1.82 11.45 6.75
C ARG A 23 -1.62 10.59 5.52
N GLY A 24 -0.81 11.04 4.61
CA GLY A 24 -0.55 10.28 3.40
C GLY A 24 -1.76 10.19 2.50
N ASN A 25 -2.66 11.17 2.57
CA ASN A 25 -3.87 11.18 1.76
C ASN A 25 -3.78 12.16 0.59
N THR A 26 -2.60 12.68 0.29
CA THR A 26 -2.41 13.57 -0.84
C THR A 26 -1.23 13.09 -1.68
N ILE A 27 -1.21 13.48 -2.96
CA ILE A 27 -0.09 13.16 -3.83
C ILE A 27 0.94 14.28 -3.66
N THR A 28 2.15 13.95 -3.25
CA THR A 28 3.17 14.93 -2.94
C THR A 28 4.31 14.96 -3.96
N HIS A 29 4.68 13.84 -4.54
CA HIS A 29 5.81 13.77 -5.46
C HIS A 29 5.40 13.52 -6.90
N GLY A 30 4.38 12.75 -7.11
CA GLY A 30 3.96 12.37 -8.46
C GLY A 30 2.84 13.20 -9.01
N GLU A 31 2.33 12.79 -10.16
CA GLU A 31 1.20 13.46 -10.79
C GLU A 31 -0.04 12.60 -10.70
N TYR A 32 0.12 11.31 -10.61
CA TYR A 32 -0.98 10.35 -10.49
C TYR A 32 -0.66 9.36 -9.38
N GLY A 33 -1.66 8.76 -8.81
CA GLY A 33 -1.45 7.80 -7.73
C GLY A 33 -2.61 6.84 -7.56
N ILE A 34 -2.41 5.88 -6.66
CA ILE A 34 -3.43 4.93 -6.30
C ILE A 34 -3.84 5.23 -4.88
N VAL A 35 -5.13 5.33 -4.65
CA VAL A 35 -5.70 5.59 -3.32
C VAL A 35 -6.51 4.39 -2.89
N ALA A 36 -6.32 3.95 -1.65
CA ALA A 36 -7.09 2.84 -1.10
C ALA A 36 -8.52 3.30 -0.82
N MET A 37 -9.49 2.48 -1.18
CA MET A 37 -10.88 2.78 -0.98
C MET A 37 -11.47 2.04 0.21
N GLU A 38 -10.73 1.11 0.79
CA GLU A 38 -11.18 0.34 1.94
C GLU A 38 -9.98 0.02 2.83
N PRO A 39 -10.20 -0.28 4.11
CA PRO A 39 -9.08 -0.60 4.98
C PRO A 39 -8.54 -1.99 4.64
N CYS A 40 -7.25 -2.16 4.76
CA CYS A 40 -6.64 -3.47 4.49
C CYS A 40 -5.22 -3.54 5.02
N TRP A 41 -4.71 -4.75 5.07
CA TRP A 41 -3.31 -5.00 5.37
C TRP A 41 -2.65 -5.42 4.06
N ILE A 42 -1.65 -4.68 3.63
CA ILE A 42 -0.94 -4.98 2.39
C ILE A 42 0.39 -5.60 2.75
N ARG A 43 0.63 -6.81 2.29
CA ARG A 43 1.86 -7.53 2.60
C ARG A 43 3.02 -6.99 1.78
N SER A 44 4.24 -7.15 2.28
CA SER A 44 5.42 -6.64 1.59
C SER A 44 5.57 -7.24 0.19
N ASN A 45 5.21 -8.50 0.00
CA ASN A 45 5.30 -9.12 -1.33
C ASN A 45 4.26 -8.55 -2.28
N GLN A 46 3.11 -8.10 -1.80
CA GLN A 46 2.11 -7.45 -2.64
C GLN A 46 2.57 -6.05 -3.06
N ILE A 47 3.21 -5.32 -2.16
CA ILE A 47 3.79 -4.01 -2.48
C ILE A 47 4.85 -4.17 -3.56
N GLU A 48 5.70 -5.18 -3.43
CA GLU A 48 6.75 -5.42 -4.39
C GLU A 48 6.18 -5.84 -5.74
N ALA A 49 5.16 -6.69 -5.74
CA ALA A 49 4.51 -7.13 -6.98
C ALA A 49 3.87 -5.95 -7.71
N ALA A 50 3.22 -5.04 -6.98
CA ALA A 50 2.61 -3.87 -7.58
C ALA A 50 3.67 -2.95 -8.19
N ARG A 51 4.79 -2.75 -7.48
CA ARG A 51 5.89 -1.93 -7.98
C ARG A 51 6.45 -2.52 -9.28
N ILE A 52 6.64 -3.83 -9.33
CA ILE A 52 7.18 -4.49 -10.52
C ILE A 52 6.20 -4.33 -11.69
N ALA A 53 4.90 -4.47 -11.45
CA ALA A 53 3.90 -4.34 -12.51
C ALA A 53 3.94 -2.94 -13.13
N MET A 54 4.06 -1.90 -12.28
CA MET A 54 4.15 -0.54 -12.78
C MET A 54 5.45 -0.30 -13.53
N THR A 55 6.57 -0.77 -12.98
CA THR A 55 7.87 -0.56 -13.60
C THR A 55 7.93 -1.21 -14.97
N ARG A 56 7.37 -2.41 -15.11
CA ARG A 56 7.37 -3.09 -16.40
C ARG A 56 6.56 -2.32 -17.44
N HIS A 57 5.46 -1.71 -17.03
CA HIS A 57 4.62 -1.01 -17.98
C HIS A 57 5.24 0.31 -18.43
N VAL A 58 5.82 1.09 -17.52
CA VAL A 58 6.41 2.36 -17.89
C VAL A 58 7.84 2.20 -18.41
N LYS A 59 8.43 1.05 -18.20
CA LYS A 59 9.80 0.75 -18.62
C LYS A 59 10.77 1.77 -18.04
N ARG A 60 11.44 2.56 -18.86
CA ARG A 60 12.42 3.50 -18.36
C ARG A 60 11.87 4.91 -18.26
N GLY A 61 10.61 5.09 -18.59
CA GLY A 61 10.10 6.43 -18.80
C GLY A 61 9.62 7.16 -17.59
N GLY A 62 9.42 6.61 -16.50
CA GLY A 62 8.81 7.31 -15.39
C GLY A 62 9.52 7.12 -14.08
N LYS A 63 8.99 7.77 -13.06
CA LYS A 63 9.48 7.63 -11.71
C LYS A 63 8.32 7.22 -10.82
N ILE A 64 8.56 6.23 -9.95
CA ILE A 64 7.54 5.66 -9.09
C ILE A 64 7.95 5.81 -7.65
N TRP A 65 7.03 6.25 -6.81
CA TRP A 65 7.26 6.36 -5.38
C TRP A 65 6.32 5.40 -4.66
N ILE A 66 6.86 4.64 -3.70
CA ILE A 66 6.07 3.79 -2.82
C ILE A 66 5.82 4.60 -1.56
N LYS A 67 4.55 4.88 -1.27
CA LYS A 67 4.20 5.77 -0.17
C LYS A 67 3.81 5.02 1.10
N ILE A 68 3.83 3.71 1.10
CA ILE A 68 3.52 2.91 2.28
C ILE A 68 4.71 2.01 2.59
N PHE A 69 4.81 1.61 3.85
CA PHE A 69 5.90 0.74 4.26
C PHE A 69 5.35 -0.35 5.17
N PRO A 70 5.74 -1.62 4.97
CA PRO A 70 5.23 -2.72 5.78
C PRO A 70 5.99 -2.80 7.11
N ASP A 71 5.52 -2.06 8.10
CA ASP A 71 6.19 -2.00 9.39
C ASP A 71 5.48 -2.78 10.49
N LYS A 72 4.36 -3.43 10.22
CA LYS A 72 3.64 -4.20 11.21
C LYS A 72 3.92 -5.69 11.03
N PRO A 73 4.45 -6.37 12.04
CA PRO A 73 4.69 -7.81 11.93
C PRO A 73 3.39 -8.58 12.17
N VAL A 74 3.17 -9.63 11.42
CA VAL A 74 2.03 -10.51 11.60
C VAL A 74 2.57 -11.88 11.96
N THR A 75 2.01 -12.47 13.01
CA THR A 75 2.45 -13.77 13.50
C THR A 75 1.36 -14.80 13.28
N ALA A 76 1.76 -16.05 13.15
CA ALA A 76 0.84 -17.15 13.03
C ALA A 76 1.33 -18.30 13.88
N LYS A 77 0.42 -19.02 14.53
CA LYS A 77 0.80 -20.18 15.30
C LYS A 77 0.78 -21.41 14.40
N PRO A 78 1.74 -22.30 14.55
CA PRO A 78 1.69 -23.55 13.80
C PRO A 78 0.41 -24.33 14.13
N ALA A 79 -0.07 -25.13 13.21
CA ALA A 79 -1.29 -25.87 13.42
C ALA A 79 -1.23 -26.77 14.64
N GLU A 80 -0.03 -27.23 15.00
CA GLU A 80 0.11 -28.13 16.14
C GLU A 80 0.26 -27.40 17.47
N THR A 81 0.33 -26.08 17.48
CA THR A 81 0.54 -25.35 18.71
C THR A 81 -0.77 -25.24 19.46
N ARG A 82 -0.76 -25.54 20.75
CA ARG A 82 -1.96 -25.38 21.53
C ARG A 82 -2.29 -23.93 21.74
N MET A 83 -3.58 -23.63 21.83
CA MET A 83 -4.01 -22.28 22.06
C MET A 83 -3.55 -21.82 23.44
N GLY A 84 -3.16 -20.57 23.53
CA GLY A 84 -2.71 -20.05 24.82
C GLY A 84 -1.25 -20.21 25.11
N SER A 85 -0.50 -20.88 24.25
CA SER A 85 0.91 -21.08 24.54
C SER A 85 1.77 -19.93 24.02
N GLY A 86 1.26 -18.71 23.95
CA GLY A 86 2.01 -17.54 23.58
C GLY A 86 1.82 -17.17 22.12
N LYS A 87 2.44 -16.06 21.69
CA LYS A 87 2.33 -15.62 20.31
C LYS A 87 3.10 -16.55 19.39
N GLY A 88 2.60 -16.73 18.21
CA GLY A 88 3.28 -17.51 17.19
C GLY A 88 4.53 -16.83 16.66
N THR A 89 5.22 -17.50 15.75
CA THR A 89 6.43 -16.94 15.16
C THR A 89 6.07 -15.87 14.17
N LEU A 90 6.98 -14.93 13.98
CA LEU A 90 6.84 -13.88 12.98
C LEU A 90 6.74 -14.53 11.61
N GLU A 91 5.69 -14.18 10.85
CA GLU A 91 5.51 -14.76 9.55
C GLU A 91 5.72 -13.78 8.40
N TYR A 92 5.20 -12.62 8.48
CA TYR A 92 5.37 -11.64 7.42
C TYR A 92 5.09 -10.23 7.94
N TRP A 93 5.41 -9.23 7.11
CA TRP A 93 5.22 -7.84 7.45
C TRP A 93 4.14 -7.23 6.58
N VAL A 94 3.34 -6.32 7.13
CA VAL A 94 2.27 -5.67 6.39
C VAL A 94 2.26 -4.17 6.65
N ALA A 95 1.74 -3.42 5.69
CA ALA A 95 1.40 -2.02 5.88
C ALA A 95 -0.09 -1.95 6.22
N VAL A 96 -0.44 -1.27 7.30
CA VAL A 96 -1.84 -1.08 7.68
C VAL A 96 -2.35 0.14 6.95
N VAL A 97 -3.36 -0.03 6.11
CA VAL A 97 -3.86 1.02 5.25
C VAL A 97 -5.30 1.35 5.59
N LYS A 98 -5.60 2.63 5.70
CA LYS A 98 -6.95 3.13 5.92
C LYS A 98 -7.48 3.75 4.64
N PRO A 99 -8.79 3.84 4.46
CA PRO A 99 -9.34 4.46 3.25
C PRO A 99 -8.83 5.89 3.07
N GLY A 100 -8.51 6.26 1.84
CA GLY A 100 -7.98 7.57 1.52
C GLY A 100 -6.47 7.64 1.47
N ARG A 101 -5.77 6.60 1.88
CA ARG A 101 -4.30 6.61 1.87
C ARG A 101 -3.79 6.44 0.44
N VAL A 102 -2.84 7.31 0.06
CA VAL A 102 -2.15 7.16 -1.23
C VAL A 102 -1.09 6.07 -1.07
N LEU A 103 -1.15 5.07 -1.92
CA LEU A 103 -0.27 3.91 -1.82
C LEU A 103 0.97 4.04 -2.71
N PHE A 104 0.78 4.50 -3.94
CA PHE A 104 1.86 4.67 -4.89
C PHE A 104 1.63 5.95 -5.66
N GLU A 105 2.72 6.57 -6.14
CA GLU A 105 2.65 7.75 -7.00
C GLU A 105 3.53 7.54 -8.22
N ILE A 106 3.19 8.16 -9.32
CA ILE A 106 3.96 8.04 -10.54
C ILE A 106 4.03 9.40 -11.24
N SER A 107 5.14 9.70 -11.88
CA SER A 107 5.29 10.91 -12.67
C SER A 107 6.22 10.66 -13.84
N GLY A 108 6.30 11.62 -14.73
CA GLY A 108 7.24 11.55 -15.86
C GLY A 108 6.75 10.73 -17.03
N VAL A 109 5.47 10.38 -17.08
CA VAL A 109 4.89 9.65 -18.20
C VAL A 109 3.56 10.30 -18.57
N GLN A 110 3.07 10.00 -19.77
CA GLN A 110 1.80 10.54 -20.20
C GLN A 110 0.66 9.95 -19.38
N GLU A 111 -0.45 10.65 -19.36
CA GLU A 111 -1.57 10.27 -18.51
C GLU A 111 -2.08 8.85 -18.79
N ASP A 112 -2.24 8.49 -20.06
CA ASP A 112 -2.75 7.16 -20.38
C ASP A 112 -1.78 6.06 -19.94
N VAL A 113 -0.49 6.29 -20.07
CA VAL A 113 0.51 5.34 -19.63
C VAL A 113 0.49 5.24 -18.10
N ALA A 114 0.41 6.37 -17.42
CA ALA A 114 0.39 6.39 -15.96
C ALA A 114 -0.84 5.67 -15.43
N ARG A 115 -2.01 5.96 -15.98
CA ARG A 115 -3.25 5.35 -15.50
C ARG A 115 -3.26 3.85 -15.73
N GLU A 116 -2.73 3.40 -16.87
CA GLU A 116 -2.67 1.96 -17.13
C GLU A 116 -1.68 1.25 -16.20
N ALA A 117 -0.53 1.87 -15.95
CA ALA A 117 0.44 1.29 -15.03
C ALA A 117 -0.16 1.14 -13.63
N LEU A 118 -0.87 2.17 -13.16
CA LEU A 118 -1.48 2.14 -11.85
C LEU A 118 -2.63 1.12 -11.81
N ARG A 119 -3.40 1.01 -12.88
CA ARG A 119 -4.45 0.00 -12.95
C ARG A 119 -3.87 -1.41 -12.82
N LEU A 120 -2.76 -1.67 -13.49
CA LEU A 120 -2.13 -2.99 -13.39
C LEU A 120 -1.64 -3.25 -11.97
N ALA A 121 -1.15 -2.21 -11.30
CA ALA A 121 -0.71 -2.36 -9.92
C ALA A 121 -1.88 -2.70 -8.99
N THR A 122 -3.06 -2.14 -9.25
CA THR A 122 -4.20 -2.41 -8.37
C THR A 122 -4.58 -3.90 -8.36
N HIS A 123 -4.30 -4.60 -9.46
CA HIS A 123 -4.61 -6.04 -9.51
C HIS A 123 -3.70 -6.86 -8.58
N LYS A 124 -2.61 -6.29 -8.11
CA LYS A 124 -1.70 -7.00 -7.20
C LYS A 124 -1.98 -6.67 -5.74
N LEU A 125 -2.89 -5.75 -5.48
CA LEU A 125 -3.18 -5.30 -4.12
C LEU A 125 -4.45 -5.97 -3.61
N PRO A 126 -4.55 -6.19 -2.29
CA PRO A 126 -5.67 -6.94 -1.72
C PRO A 126 -6.95 -6.14 -1.52
N CYS A 127 -6.91 -4.84 -1.70
CA CYS A 127 -8.07 -4.01 -1.44
C CYS A 127 -8.49 -3.25 -2.68
N LYS A 128 -9.68 -2.67 -2.64
CA LYS A 128 -10.15 -1.84 -3.73
C LYS A 128 -9.37 -0.55 -3.73
N CYS A 129 -8.90 -0.15 -4.89
CA CYS A 129 -8.11 1.06 -5.05
C CYS A 129 -8.63 1.86 -6.23
N LYS A 130 -8.36 3.16 -6.19
CA LYS A 130 -8.79 4.06 -7.25
C LYS A 130 -7.58 4.81 -7.77
N VAL A 131 -7.50 4.97 -9.08
CA VAL A 131 -6.45 5.78 -9.69
C VAL A 131 -6.90 7.22 -9.70
N VAL A 132 -6.07 8.12 -9.20
CA VAL A 132 -6.41 9.54 -9.10
C VAL A 132 -5.28 10.39 -9.62
N SER A 133 -5.57 11.61 -10.03
CA SER A 133 -4.55 12.56 -10.38
C SER A 133 -4.35 13.52 -9.22
N ARG A 134 -3.25 14.24 -9.22
CA ARG A 134 -3.03 15.27 -8.20
C ARG A 134 -4.17 16.30 -8.22
N ALA A 135 -4.63 16.66 -9.41
CA ALA A 135 -5.71 17.63 -9.53
C ALA A 135 -7.01 17.12 -8.88
N ASP A 136 -7.29 15.81 -9.01
CA ASP A 136 -8.48 15.23 -8.40
C ASP A 136 -8.47 15.42 -6.88
N LEU A 137 -7.32 15.25 -6.25
CA LEU A 137 -7.24 15.37 -4.80
C LEU A 137 -7.15 16.82 -4.35
N GLU A 138 -6.38 17.64 -5.08
CA GLU A 138 -6.25 19.03 -4.69
C GLU A 138 -7.52 19.84 -4.97
N GLY A 139 -8.35 19.39 -5.88
CA GLY A 139 -9.61 20.03 -6.13
C GLY A 139 -10.56 19.95 -4.97
N GLY A 140 -10.19 19.24 -4.03
CA GLY A 140 -10.97 19.16 -2.83
C GLY A 140 -12.24 18.50 -3.00
N VAL A 141 -12.45 17.89 -4.01
CA VAL A 141 -13.64 17.43 -4.23
C VAL A 141 -13.73 16.17 -3.88
N SER A 142 -14.21 15.84 -3.03
CA SER A 142 -14.24 14.60 -2.73
C SER A 142 -14.96 13.81 -3.46
N ASN A 143 -15.44 13.86 -4.18
CA ASN A 143 -15.94 12.96 -5.00
C ASN A 143 -15.88 11.71 -4.62
N GLU A 144 -15.97 11.38 -3.68
CA GLU A 144 -15.95 10.18 -3.27
C GLU A 144 -16.68 9.25 -3.92
N ASN A 145 -17.29 9.45 -4.73
CA ASN A 145 -18.05 8.43 -5.34
C ASN A 145 -17.35 7.41 -6.07
#